data_01044f80b349dd51676e99ed03134a93
#
_entry.id   01044f80b349dd51676e99ed03134a93
#
_cell.length_a   1.000
_cell.length_b   1.000
_cell.length_c   1.000
_cell.angle_alpha   90.00
_cell.angle_beta   90.00
_cell.angle_gamma   90.00
#
_symmetry.space_group_name_H-M   'P 1'
#
loop_
_entity.id
_entity.type
_entity.pdbx_description
1 polymer ?
#
loop_
_entity_poly.entity_id
_entity_poly.type
_entity_poly.pdbx_seq_one_letter_code
_entity_poly.pdbx_strand_id
1 'polypeptide(L)'
;MLKKETLNIGDMVIYQDTELYRFTSDSVLLSRFYKPNGTETVADLCSGCGIVGVHFYALNETKVRRADFFELQQGLHEACVKTVSENNLTDKLFPHNIRVQDIPDEYYGKYTLVLCNPPYAKQSSGFSAGTVSSNLARSEEAITLKEIIYAAKRMLKFGGRFCLIHRAD
;
A
#
# COMPACT_ATOMS: atom_id res chain seq x y z
N MET A 1 1.27 15.36 11.83
CA MET A 1 1.74 14.71 13.10
C MET A 1 1.39 13.24 13.10
N LEU A 2 2.37 12.36 13.40
CA LEU A 2 2.13 10.91 13.45
C LEU A 2 1.31 10.53 14.70
N LYS A 3 0.20 9.85 14.50
CA LYS A 3 -0.65 9.29 15.53
C LYS A 3 -0.51 7.77 15.56
N LYS A 4 -0.30 7.20 16.74
CA LYS A 4 -0.26 5.77 16.98
C LYS A 4 -1.68 5.23 17.18
N GLU A 5 -2.01 4.13 16.52
CA GLU A 5 -3.28 3.41 16.67
C GLU A 5 -3.01 1.89 16.79
N THR A 6 -3.90 1.16 17.44
CA THR A 6 -3.81 -0.29 17.54
C THR A 6 -4.55 -0.97 16.40
N LEU A 7 -4.00 -2.06 15.86
CA LEU A 7 -4.69 -2.86 14.84
C LEU A 7 -5.74 -3.82 15.41
N ASN A 8 -5.82 -3.96 16.73
CA ASN A 8 -6.64 -4.97 17.43
C ASN A 8 -6.35 -6.42 16.95
N ILE A 9 -5.13 -6.67 16.57
CA ILE A 9 -4.58 -8.00 16.24
C ILE A 9 -3.27 -8.13 17.02
N GLY A 10 -3.30 -8.92 18.08
CA GLY A 10 -2.19 -8.95 19.05
C GLY A 10 -1.88 -7.55 19.57
N ASP A 11 -0.60 -7.26 19.76
CA ASP A 11 -0.11 -5.95 20.22
C ASP A 11 0.32 -5.04 19.07
N MET A 12 -0.08 -5.35 17.84
CA MET A 12 0.37 -4.63 16.66
C MET A 12 -0.23 -3.23 16.57
N VAL A 13 0.63 -2.29 16.19
CA VAL A 13 0.29 -0.87 16.07
C VAL A 13 0.53 -0.37 14.64
N ILE A 14 -0.14 0.72 14.30
CA ILE A 14 0.06 1.44 13.06
C ILE A 14 0.20 2.93 13.33
N TYR A 15 1.07 3.58 12.57
CA TYR A 15 1.23 5.04 12.60
C TYR A 15 0.56 5.67 11.38
N GLN A 16 -0.22 6.72 11.61
CA GLN A 16 -0.84 7.52 10.57
C GLN A 16 -0.45 8.98 10.73
N ASP A 17 -0.27 9.69 9.62
CA ASP A 17 -0.19 11.13 9.66
C ASP A 17 -1.60 11.73 9.65
N THR A 18 -1.89 12.60 10.63
CA THR A 18 -3.21 13.23 10.78
C THR A 18 -3.52 14.26 9.71
N GLU A 19 -2.50 14.74 9.00
CA GLU A 19 -2.59 15.78 7.96
C GLU A 19 -2.60 15.18 6.55
N LEU A 20 -2.22 13.89 6.42
CA LEU A 20 -2.20 13.15 5.18
C LEU A 20 -3.40 12.21 5.07
N TYR A 21 -3.37 11.34 4.05
CA TYR A 21 -4.43 10.36 3.83
C TYR A 21 -4.53 9.37 4.99
N ARG A 22 -5.74 9.22 5.52
CA ARG A 22 -6.07 8.19 6.52
C ARG A 22 -6.64 6.97 5.83
N PHE A 23 -6.29 5.79 6.32
CA PHE A 23 -6.88 4.57 5.82
C PHE A 23 -8.38 4.48 6.16
N THR A 24 -9.10 3.78 5.31
CA THR A 24 -10.55 3.56 5.41
C THR A 24 -10.85 2.08 5.63
N SER A 25 -12.13 1.75 5.79
CA SER A 25 -12.62 0.36 5.82
C SER A 25 -12.17 -0.47 4.61
N ASP A 26 -11.96 0.18 3.46
CA ASP A 26 -11.53 -0.48 2.23
C ASP A 26 -10.16 -1.15 2.40
N SER A 27 -9.23 -0.50 3.11
CA SER A 27 -7.91 -1.09 3.42
C SER A 27 -8.04 -2.37 4.25
N VAL A 28 -8.93 -2.36 5.24
CA VAL A 28 -9.20 -3.52 6.10
C VAL A 28 -9.92 -4.64 5.32
N LEU A 29 -10.86 -4.29 4.45
CA LEU A 29 -11.55 -5.25 3.57
C LEU A 29 -10.55 -5.93 2.63
N LEU A 30 -9.69 -5.15 1.95
CA LEU A 30 -8.70 -5.67 1.03
C LEU A 30 -7.74 -6.64 1.73
N SER A 31 -7.22 -6.28 2.90
CA SER A 31 -6.29 -7.13 3.66
C SER A 31 -6.92 -8.46 4.15
N ARG A 32 -8.24 -8.55 4.20
CA ARG A 32 -9.00 -9.75 4.58
C ARG A 32 -9.54 -10.54 3.39
N PHE A 33 -9.46 -9.97 2.19
CA PHE A 33 -10.08 -10.53 1.00
C PHE A 33 -9.44 -11.85 0.57
N TYR A 34 -8.11 -11.92 0.59
CA TYR A 34 -7.37 -13.11 0.22
C TYR A 34 -6.88 -13.88 1.45
N LYS A 35 -7.11 -15.18 1.46
CA LYS A 35 -6.60 -16.10 2.48
C LYS A 35 -5.51 -16.98 1.88
N PRO A 36 -4.25 -16.84 2.32
CA PRO A 36 -3.15 -17.64 1.78
C PRO A 36 -3.29 -19.11 2.17
N ASN A 37 -3.03 -19.99 1.21
CA ASN A 37 -2.96 -21.44 1.43
C ASN A 37 -1.52 -21.96 1.52
N GLY A 38 -0.53 -21.12 1.22
CA GLY A 38 0.90 -21.39 1.28
C GLY A 38 1.70 -20.19 1.76
N THR A 39 3.00 -20.22 1.53
CA THR A 39 3.91 -19.11 1.86
C THR A 39 3.84 -18.01 0.82
N GLU A 40 3.64 -16.78 1.29
CA GLU A 40 3.51 -15.60 0.45
C GLU A 40 4.75 -14.71 0.50
N THR A 41 5.09 -14.15 -0.66
CA THR A 41 5.92 -12.95 -0.80
C THR A 41 5.01 -11.86 -1.37
N VAL A 42 4.81 -10.78 -0.63
CA VAL A 42 3.76 -9.79 -0.86
C VAL A 42 4.35 -8.48 -1.34
N ALA A 43 3.72 -7.83 -2.30
CA ALA A 43 3.93 -6.42 -2.61
C ALA A 43 2.65 -5.64 -2.32
N ASP A 44 2.77 -4.50 -1.64
CA ASP A 44 1.69 -3.55 -1.38
C ASP A 44 1.97 -2.28 -2.19
N LEU A 45 1.21 -2.06 -3.26
CA LEU A 45 1.35 -0.90 -4.15
C LEU A 45 0.47 0.26 -3.68
N CYS A 46 1.00 1.48 -3.72
CA CYS A 46 0.36 2.67 -3.15
C CYS A 46 0.03 2.44 -1.67
N SER A 47 1.01 1.93 -0.94
CA SER A 47 0.82 1.35 0.40
C SER A 47 0.39 2.36 1.47
N GLY A 48 0.55 3.67 1.22
CA GLY A 48 0.27 4.69 2.20
C GLY A 48 1.12 4.48 3.47
N CYS A 49 0.48 4.49 4.63
CA CYS A 49 1.12 4.17 5.91
C CYS A 49 1.38 2.66 6.12
N GLY A 50 1.14 1.83 5.10
CA GLY A 50 1.36 0.38 5.14
C GLY A 50 0.18 -0.44 5.69
N ILE A 51 -0.99 0.17 5.87
CA ILE A 51 -2.12 -0.46 6.55
C ILE A 51 -2.54 -1.80 5.91
N VAL A 52 -2.62 -1.88 4.58
CA VAL A 52 -3.09 -3.11 3.90
C VAL A 52 -2.11 -4.24 4.14
N GLY A 53 -0.83 -4.04 3.83
CA GLY A 53 0.20 -5.07 3.95
C GLY A 53 0.52 -5.44 5.39
N VAL A 54 0.58 -4.48 6.32
CA VAL A 54 0.82 -4.76 7.76
C VAL A 54 -0.35 -5.52 8.38
N HIS A 55 -1.60 -5.12 8.08
CA HIS A 55 -2.77 -5.81 8.58
C HIS A 55 -2.89 -7.22 7.96
N PHE A 56 -2.56 -7.37 6.66
CA PHE A 56 -2.48 -8.69 6.02
C PHE A 56 -1.42 -9.58 6.68
N TYR A 57 -0.23 -9.02 6.95
CA TYR A 57 0.82 -9.73 7.69
C TYR A 57 0.33 -10.17 9.07
N ALA A 58 -0.27 -9.27 9.85
CA ALA A 58 -0.76 -9.56 11.19
C ALA A 58 -1.77 -10.73 11.23
N LEU A 59 -2.64 -10.80 10.21
CA LEU A 59 -3.62 -11.90 10.07
C LEU A 59 -3.00 -13.22 9.60
N ASN A 60 -1.80 -13.19 8.99
CA ASN A 60 -1.20 -14.33 8.29
C ASN A 60 0.31 -14.47 8.60
N GLU A 61 0.75 -14.13 9.80
CA GLU A 61 2.15 -14.01 10.19
C GLU A 61 3.01 -15.23 9.81
N THR A 62 2.49 -16.45 10.05
CA THR A 62 3.21 -17.69 9.76
C THR A 62 3.31 -18.01 8.27
N LYS A 63 2.55 -17.33 7.43
CA LYS A 63 2.48 -17.55 5.98
C LYS A 63 3.16 -16.45 5.16
N VAL A 64 3.34 -15.26 5.70
CA VAL A 64 4.01 -14.16 5.01
C VAL A 64 5.50 -14.19 5.33
N ARG A 65 6.30 -14.56 4.34
CA ARG A 65 7.75 -14.59 4.48
C ARG A 65 8.38 -13.20 4.36
N ARG A 66 7.86 -12.38 3.47
CA ARG A 66 8.32 -11.03 3.16
C ARG A 66 7.19 -10.19 2.60
N ALA A 67 7.15 -8.91 2.95
CA ALA A 67 6.32 -7.93 2.27
C ALA A 67 7.12 -6.66 1.97
N ASP A 68 6.99 -6.16 0.73
CA ASP A 68 7.56 -4.91 0.26
C ASP A 68 6.44 -3.89 0.03
N PHE A 69 6.62 -2.67 0.52
CA PHE A 69 5.64 -1.59 0.48
C PHE A 69 6.16 -0.47 -0.43
N PHE A 70 5.40 -0.07 -1.43
CA PHE A 70 5.81 0.93 -2.40
C PHE A 70 4.91 2.17 -2.27
N GLU A 71 5.49 3.28 -1.78
CA GLU A 71 4.76 4.52 -1.53
C GLU A 71 5.55 5.73 -2.05
N LEU A 72 4.88 6.58 -2.83
CA LEU A 72 5.46 7.79 -3.40
C LEU A 72 5.61 8.91 -2.36
N GLN A 73 4.57 9.13 -1.53
CA GLN A 73 4.53 10.24 -0.60
C GLN A 73 5.43 9.96 0.60
N GLN A 74 6.48 10.77 0.76
CA GLN A 74 7.48 10.59 1.81
C GLN A 74 6.88 10.53 3.21
N GLY A 75 5.93 11.40 3.54
CA GLY A 75 5.32 11.42 4.88
C GLY A 75 4.54 10.15 5.21
N LEU A 76 3.87 9.53 4.20
CA LEU A 76 3.21 8.24 4.36
C LEU A 76 4.22 7.09 4.45
N HIS A 77 5.27 7.14 3.65
CA HIS A 77 6.38 6.19 3.75
C HIS A 77 7.05 6.23 5.14
N GLU A 78 7.32 7.41 5.69
CA GLU A 78 7.89 7.56 7.04
C GLU A 78 6.97 6.98 8.12
N ALA A 79 5.65 7.14 7.98
CA ALA A 79 4.68 6.50 8.86
C ALA A 79 4.74 4.97 8.77
N CYS A 80 4.91 4.43 7.55
CA CYS A 80 5.10 2.99 7.33
C CYS A 80 6.40 2.48 7.95
N VAL A 81 7.53 3.17 7.74
CA VAL A 81 8.83 2.85 8.36
C VAL A 81 8.70 2.78 9.87
N LYS A 82 8.06 3.78 10.48
CA LYS A 82 7.84 3.81 11.93
C LYS A 82 6.96 2.66 12.39
N THR A 83 5.89 2.34 11.65
CA THR A 83 5.03 1.19 11.91
C THR A 83 5.82 -0.10 11.94
N VAL A 84 6.65 -0.34 10.92
CA VAL A 84 7.47 -1.55 10.81
C VAL A 84 8.47 -1.66 11.96
N SER A 85 9.15 -0.57 12.29
CA SER A 85 10.13 -0.53 13.38
C SER A 85 9.51 -0.77 14.75
N GLU A 86 8.40 -0.12 15.06
CA GLU A 86 7.73 -0.25 16.38
C GLU A 86 7.13 -1.65 16.62
N ASN A 87 6.83 -2.37 15.54
CA ASN A 87 6.38 -3.77 15.62
C ASN A 87 7.52 -4.79 15.58
N ASN A 88 8.80 -4.35 15.51
CA ASN A 88 9.99 -5.20 15.39
C ASN A 88 9.95 -6.11 14.15
N LEU A 89 9.51 -5.59 12.99
CA LEU A 89 9.32 -6.35 11.75
C LEU A 89 10.27 -5.93 10.62
N THR A 90 11.38 -5.29 10.93
CA THR A 90 12.35 -4.77 9.96
C THR A 90 13.08 -5.86 9.16
N ASP A 91 13.00 -7.10 9.60
CA ASP A 91 13.55 -8.29 8.92
C ASP A 91 12.57 -8.94 7.93
N LYS A 92 11.29 -8.52 7.95
CA LYS A 92 10.21 -9.11 7.14
C LYS A 92 9.45 -8.10 6.28
N LEU A 93 9.32 -6.86 6.75
CA LEU A 93 8.54 -5.82 6.10
C LEU A 93 9.45 -4.67 5.65
N PHE A 94 9.42 -4.34 4.36
CA PHE A 94 10.38 -3.46 3.70
C PHE A 94 9.68 -2.29 3.00
N PRO A 95 9.58 -1.12 3.64
CA PRO A 95 9.06 0.09 3.01
C PRO A 95 10.06 0.70 2.01
N HIS A 96 9.55 1.12 0.84
CA HIS A 96 10.29 1.79 -0.23
C HIS A 96 9.60 3.09 -0.60
N ASN A 97 10.33 4.21 -0.58
CA ASN A 97 9.83 5.49 -1.06
C ASN A 97 10.09 5.64 -2.56
N ILE A 98 9.15 5.19 -3.37
CA ILE A 98 9.29 5.15 -4.82
C ILE A 98 7.92 5.16 -5.52
N ARG A 99 7.87 5.73 -6.71
CA ARG A 99 6.68 5.64 -7.57
C ARG A 99 6.51 4.22 -8.10
N VAL A 100 5.27 3.77 -8.22
CA VAL A 100 4.97 2.43 -8.76
C VAL A 100 5.52 2.26 -10.19
N GLN A 101 5.53 3.34 -10.97
CA GLN A 101 6.06 3.32 -12.35
C GLN A 101 7.59 3.14 -12.40
N ASP A 102 8.28 3.51 -11.34
CA ASP A 102 9.75 3.53 -11.25
C ASP A 102 10.32 2.32 -10.50
N ILE A 103 9.48 1.35 -10.12
CA ILE A 103 9.92 0.13 -9.43
C ILE A 103 10.94 -0.62 -10.30
N PRO A 104 12.18 -0.86 -9.78
CA PRO A 104 13.24 -1.51 -10.54
C PRO A 104 12.92 -2.95 -10.95
N ASP A 105 13.54 -3.40 -12.03
CA ASP A 105 13.36 -4.75 -12.59
C ASP A 105 13.75 -5.86 -11.59
N GLU A 106 14.59 -5.56 -10.61
CA GLU A 106 14.94 -6.50 -9.56
C GLU A 106 13.75 -7.01 -8.73
N TYR A 107 12.63 -6.29 -8.75
CA TYR A 107 11.38 -6.69 -8.07
C TYR A 107 10.46 -7.54 -8.96
N TYR A 108 10.78 -7.71 -10.25
CA TYR A 108 9.90 -8.42 -11.18
C TYR A 108 9.93 -9.94 -10.98
N GLY A 109 8.77 -10.56 -11.13
CA GLY A 109 8.61 -12.00 -10.99
C GLY A 109 8.90 -12.56 -9.60
N LYS A 110 8.85 -11.73 -8.54
CA LYS A 110 9.23 -12.15 -7.18
C LYS A 110 8.07 -12.37 -6.22
N TYR A 111 6.89 -11.83 -6.52
CA TYR A 111 5.77 -11.83 -5.61
C TYR A 111 4.73 -12.89 -5.96
N THR A 112 4.21 -13.55 -4.94
CA THR A 112 3.07 -14.47 -5.06
C THR A 112 1.75 -13.75 -4.91
N LEU A 113 1.77 -12.58 -4.24
CA LEU A 113 0.62 -11.72 -4.01
C LEU A 113 1.00 -10.26 -4.19
N VAL A 114 0.19 -9.52 -4.96
CA VAL A 114 0.24 -8.06 -5.04
C VAL A 114 -1.09 -7.52 -4.52
N LEU A 115 -1.01 -6.59 -3.57
CA LEU A 115 -2.14 -5.85 -3.01
C LEU A 115 -2.08 -4.41 -3.52
N CYS A 116 -3.22 -3.77 -3.73
CA CYS A 116 -3.29 -2.36 -4.05
C CYS A 116 -4.62 -1.74 -3.64
N ASN A 117 -4.55 -0.68 -2.82
CA ASN A 117 -5.65 0.24 -2.57
C ASN A 117 -5.23 1.63 -3.08
N PRO A 118 -5.37 1.91 -4.39
CA PRO A 118 -4.85 3.13 -4.99
C PRO A 118 -5.61 4.36 -4.52
N PRO A 119 -4.98 5.55 -4.58
CA PRO A 119 -5.69 6.79 -4.36
C PRO A 119 -6.76 6.95 -5.45
N TYR A 120 -8.00 7.17 -5.03
CA TYR A 120 -9.08 7.46 -5.96
C TYR A 120 -8.91 8.89 -6.51
N ALA A 121 -8.54 9.03 -7.77
CA ALA A 121 -8.61 10.31 -8.44
C ALA A 121 -10.08 10.77 -8.41
N LYS A 122 -10.37 11.84 -7.68
CA LYS A 122 -11.66 12.51 -7.84
C LYS A 122 -11.67 13.03 -9.27
N GLN A 123 -12.46 12.42 -10.15
CA GLN A 123 -12.88 13.11 -11.36
C GLN A 123 -13.57 14.38 -10.88
N SER A 124 -12.92 15.50 -11.12
CA SER A 124 -13.39 16.80 -10.69
C SER A 124 -14.62 17.18 -11.50
N SER A 125 -15.79 16.78 -11.02
CA SER A 125 -17.02 17.50 -11.31
C SER A 125 -17.08 18.69 -10.35
N GLY A 126 -16.61 19.85 -10.79
CA GLY A 126 -16.81 21.11 -10.09
C GLY A 126 -15.54 21.72 -9.51
N PHE A 127 -15.31 22.97 -9.91
CA PHE A 127 -14.36 23.90 -9.34
C PHE A 127 -14.53 23.99 -7.82
N SER A 128 -13.66 23.39 -7.04
CA SER A 128 -13.45 23.77 -5.66
C SER A 128 -12.18 24.60 -5.57
N ALA A 129 -12.30 25.77 -4.95
CA ALA A 129 -11.25 26.77 -4.79
C ALA A 129 -10.08 26.25 -3.94
N GLY A 130 -9.22 25.45 -4.56
CA GLY A 130 -7.89 25.14 -4.08
C GLY A 130 -6.88 25.81 -5.00
N THR A 131 -5.83 26.35 -4.46
CA THR A 131 -4.80 27.04 -5.23
C THR A 131 -4.34 26.18 -6.40
N VAL A 132 -4.15 26.81 -7.56
CA VAL A 132 -3.75 26.16 -8.84
C VAL A 132 -2.52 25.27 -8.67
N SER A 133 -1.63 25.59 -7.74
CA SER A 133 -0.42 24.81 -7.40
C SER A 133 -0.72 23.42 -6.80
N SER A 134 -1.75 23.30 -5.95
CA SER A 134 -2.10 21.99 -5.33
C SER A 134 -2.82 21.04 -6.29
N ASN A 135 -3.44 21.58 -7.34
CA ASN A 135 -4.14 20.76 -8.35
C ASN A 135 -3.18 20.24 -9.41
N LEU A 136 -2.12 21.00 -9.78
CA LEU A 136 -1.08 20.54 -10.69
C LEU A 136 -0.24 19.41 -10.06
N ALA A 137 0.21 19.57 -8.82
CA ALA A 137 0.96 18.52 -8.12
C ALA A 137 0.14 17.21 -8.00
N ARG A 138 -1.17 17.30 -7.75
CA ARG A 138 -2.05 16.12 -7.69
C ARG A 138 -2.29 15.44 -9.05
N SER A 139 -2.23 16.18 -10.16
CA SER A 139 -2.42 15.61 -11.51
C SER A 139 -1.15 14.94 -12.05
N GLU A 140 0.03 15.37 -11.63
CA GLU A 140 1.31 14.78 -12.03
C GLU A 140 1.66 13.52 -11.20
N GLU A 141 1.08 13.39 -10.00
CA GLU A 141 1.26 12.24 -9.10
C GLU A 141 0.20 11.14 -9.29
N ALA A 142 -0.85 11.39 -10.07
CA ALA A 142 -1.94 10.43 -10.24
C ALA A 142 -1.48 9.20 -11.03
N ILE A 143 -1.45 8.06 -10.38
CA ILE A 143 -1.26 6.77 -11.03
C ILE A 143 -2.59 6.30 -11.65
N THR A 144 -2.54 5.79 -12.86
CA THR A 144 -3.71 5.21 -13.54
C THR A 144 -3.89 3.73 -13.17
N LEU A 145 -5.13 3.24 -13.25
CA LEU A 145 -5.42 1.82 -13.06
C LEU A 145 -4.63 0.93 -14.02
N LYS A 146 -4.41 1.39 -15.26
CA LYS A 146 -3.62 0.67 -16.26
C LYS A 146 -2.15 0.50 -15.82
N GLU A 147 -1.54 1.55 -15.27
CA GLU A 147 -0.16 1.50 -14.74
C GLU A 147 -0.06 0.55 -13.55
N ILE A 148 -1.02 0.58 -12.64
CA ILE A 148 -1.09 -0.34 -11.49
C ILE A 148 -1.16 -1.80 -11.97
N ILE A 149 -2.06 -2.11 -12.88
CA ILE A 149 -2.22 -3.47 -13.43
C ILE A 149 -0.94 -3.90 -14.13
N TYR A 150 -0.30 -3.00 -14.88
CA TYR A 150 0.95 -3.30 -15.58
C TYR A 150 2.08 -3.59 -14.58
N ALA A 151 2.24 -2.77 -13.54
CA ALA A 151 3.24 -2.99 -12.49
C ALA A 151 2.98 -4.32 -11.75
N ALA A 152 1.74 -4.57 -11.32
CA ALA A 152 1.37 -5.81 -10.65
C ALA A 152 1.69 -7.05 -11.52
N LYS A 153 1.37 -7.00 -12.82
CA LYS A 153 1.70 -8.07 -13.78
C LYS A 153 3.20 -8.37 -13.84
N ARG A 154 4.04 -7.32 -13.86
CA ARG A 154 5.50 -7.50 -13.92
C ARG A 154 6.08 -8.06 -12.63
N MET A 155 5.53 -7.66 -11.49
CA MET A 155 6.01 -8.06 -10.17
C MET A 155 5.60 -9.49 -9.79
N LEU A 156 4.46 -9.97 -10.29
CA LEU A 156 3.94 -11.30 -9.98
C LEU A 156 4.75 -12.43 -10.60
N LYS A 157 4.92 -13.50 -9.83
CA LYS A 157 5.30 -14.82 -10.34
C LYS A 157 4.18 -15.40 -11.19
N PHE A 158 4.52 -16.37 -12.04
CA PHE A 158 3.51 -17.17 -12.71
C PHE A 158 2.58 -17.81 -11.67
N GLY A 159 1.25 -17.68 -11.88
CA GLY A 159 0.23 -18.17 -10.93
C GLY A 159 0.03 -17.28 -9.69
N GLY A 160 0.76 -16.18 -9.57
CA GLY A 160 0.54 -15.19 -8.50
C GLY A 160 -0.81 -14.48 -8.61
N ARG A 161 -1.23 -13.83 -7.54
CA ARG A 161 -2.53 -13.16 -7.43
C ARG A 161 -2.39 -11.65 -7.25
N PHE A 162 -3.27 -10.91 -7.90
CA PHE A 162 -3.44 -9.49 -7.72
C PHE A 162 -4.79 -9.20 -7.07
N CYS A 163 -4.77 -8.57 -5.89
CA CYS A 163 -5.97 -8.12 -5.18
C CYS A 163 -6.00 -6.59 -5.18
N LEU A 164 -7.04 -6.05 -5.74
CA LEU A 164 -7.25 -4.61 -5.90
C LEU A 164 -8.62 -4.24 -5.33
N ILE A 165 -8.68 -3.15 -4.58
CA ILE A 165 -9.95 -2.48 -4.29
C ILE A 165 -10.05 -1.22 -5.14
N HIS A 166 -11.16 -1.04 -5.84
CA HIS A 166 -11.40 0.11 -6.71
C HIS A 166 -12.90 0.45 -6.73
N ARG A 167 -13.23 1.68 -7.06
CA ARG A 167 -14.62 2.08 -7.28
C ARG A 167 -15.16 1.44 -8.55
N ALA A 168 -16.47 1.21 -8.57
CA ALA A 168 -17.20 0.59 -9.70
C ALA A 168 -17.75 1.61 -10.71
N ASP A 169 -17.21 2.84 -10.78
CA ASP A 169 -17.63 3.94 -11.65
C ASP A 169 -16.80 4.05 -12.93
#